data_75c3366b092b3311e22c95c3015e1970
#
_entry.id   75c3366b092b3311e22c95c3015e1970
#
_cell.length_a   1.000
_cell.length_b   1.000
_cell.length_c   1.000
_cell.angle_alpha   90.00
_cell.angle_beta   90.00
_cell.angle_gamma   90.00
#
_symmetry.space_group_name_H-M   'P 1'
#
loop_
_entity.id
_entity.type
_entity.pdbx_description
1 polymer ?
#
loop_
_entity_poly.entity_id
_entity_poly.type
_entity_poly.pdbx_seq_one_letter_code
_entity_poly.pdbx_strand_id
1 'polypeptide(L)'
;MKCLSCDGETFETLDYINRDFPNTGIFDELIIRICSNCGFSFLATDPTSDQIDNFYTSDYRKKGSAYHLDFGKIGRLKNLDPRAFAQLATGISFVDFKPFDAFLDLGPGNGNSFAMANLLLPNPRLYGVELNSGAIDFYHANYNANCFENLEKIISEGKLFKVILLSHSLEHIRKDDLIYFISQIRKIISEDGICIIEVPNDDFRKKELHARSNDSPHLLFFSAEALRKLFTRSGFEVIYLKVLGNPRFYNKPNFGPIEKNIVQKVKAAVLYSGILKKFLKNLRRRFLHRVSGFIEINPKGFTDNLLHQFTVDDSRDCIRMIIRSSK
;
A
#
# COMPACT_ATOMS: atom_id res chain seq x y z
N MET A 1 -22.72 20.32 3.99
CA MET A 1 -21.69 19.48 3.30
C MET A 1 -21.93 18.04 3.68
N LYS A 2 -21.89 17.12 2.71
CA LYS A 2 -22.04 15.67 2.97
C LYS A 2 -20.69 14.99 3.07
N CYS A 3 -20.58 14.01 3.93
CA CYS A 3 -19.40 13.18 4.06
C CYS A 3 -19.24 12.26 2.83
N LEU A 4 -18.07 12.26 2.20
CA LEU A 4 -17.78 11.44 1.01
C LEU A 4 -17.91 9.93 1.29
N SER A 5 -17.68 9.52 2.52
CA SER A 5 -17.74 8.11 2.92
C SER A 5 -19.15 7.61 3.25
N CYS A 6 -19.99 8.42 3.95
CA CYS A 6 -21.26 7.91 4.51
C CYS A 6 -22.47 8.83 4.36
N ASP A 7 -22.36 9.95 3.64
CA ASP A 7 -23.40 11.02 3.52
C ASP A 7 -23.82 11.69 4.81
N GLY A 8 -23.17 11.42 5.94
CA GLY A 8 -23.42 12.13 7.19
C GLY A 8 -23.15 13.63 7.04
N GLU A 9 -23.92 14.46 7.72
CA GLU A 9 -23.83 15.91 7.61
C GLU A 9 -23.27 16.58 8.87
N THR A 10 -23.03 15.79 9.93
CA THR A 10 -22.51 16.29 11.22
C THR A 10 -20.99 16.11 11.26
N PHE A 11 -20.30 17.24 11.52
CA PHE A 11 -18.84 17.28 11.62
C PHE A 11 -18.41 17.99 12.90
N GLU A 12 -17.37 17.44 13.51
CA GLU A 12 -16.58 18.08 14.56
C GLU A 12 -15.31 18.66 13.95
N THR A 13 -14.65 19.57 14.67
CA THR A 13 -13.38 20.17 14.27
C THR A 13 -12.31 19.87 15.30
N LEU A 14 -11.07 19.69 14.83
CA LEU A 14 -9.89 19.45 15.65
C LEU A 14 -8.74 20.30 15.10
N ASP A 15 -8.07 21.04 15.98
CA ASP A 15 -6.82 21.71 15.63
C ASP A 15 -5.71 20.66 15.40
N TYR A 16 -4.97 20.86 14.34
CA TYR A 16 -3.96 19.90 13.90
C TYR A 16 -2.63 20.61 13.65
N ILE A 17 -1.56 20.05 14.18
CA ILE A 17 -0.20 20.56 13.99
C ILE A 17 0.65 19.50 13.32
N ASN A 18 1.19 19.82 12.15
CA ASN A 18 2.19 18.99 11.50
C ASN A 18 3.60 19.45 11.91
N ARG A 19 4.40 18.55 12.47
CA ARG A 19 5.75 18.87 12.96
C ARG A 19 6.84 18.58 11.97
N ASP A 20 6.63 17.65 11.02
CA ASP A 20 7.66 17.23 10.06
C ASP A 20 7.82 18.22 8.90
N PHE A 21 6.75 18.98 8.60
CA PHE A 21 6.74 19.92 7.50
C PHE A 21 6.30 21.34 7.94
N PRO A 22 6.98 21.94 8.94
CA PRO A 22 6.69 23.31 9.32
C PRO A 22 7.08 24.25 8.17
N ASN A 23 6.31 25.32 7.99
CA ASN A 23 6.55 26.36 6.99
C ASN A 23 6.46 25.92 5.52
N THR A 24 5.67 24.87 5.22
CA THR A 24 5.39 24.50 3.84
C THR A 24 4.21 25.25 3.23
N GLY A 25 3.47 26.00 4.05
CA GLY A 25 2.24 26.70 3.66
C GLY A 25 1.04 25.79 3.42
N ILE A 26 1.25 24.46 3.43
CA ILE A 26 0.19 23.45 3.23
C ILE A 26 -0.24 22.83 4.55
N PHE A 27 0.71 22.60 5.47
CA PHE A 27 0.49 21.84 6.69
C PHE A 27 0.69 22.69 7.95
N ASP A 28 0.79 24.01 7.81
CA ASP A 28 0.90 24.95 8.93
C ASP A 28 -0.48 25.22 9.50
N GLU A 29 -0.65 25.10 10.82
CA GLU A 29 -1.88 25.39 11.56
C GLU A 29 -3.18 24.96 10.84
N LEU A 30 -3.46 23.68 10.87
CA LEU A 30 -4.55 23.06 10.14
C LEU A 30 -5.75 22.78 11.05
N ILE A 31 -6.93 22.84 10.46
CA ILE A 31 -8.16 22.34 11.07
C ILE A 31 -8.55 21.05 10.34
N ILE A 32 -8.73 19.98 11.09
CA ILE A 32 -9.33 18.73 10.59
C ILE A 32 -10.83 18.77 10.83
N ARG A 33 -11.61 18.39 9.82
CA ARG A 33 -13.03 18.09 9.95
C ARG A 33 -13.25 16.61 10.11
N ILE A 34 -13.95 16.20 11.14
CA ILE A 34 -14.20 14.81 11.51
C ILE A 34 -15.69 14.52 11.32
N CYS A 35 -16.02 13.57 10.46
CA CYS A 35 -17.40 13.10 10.36
C CYS A 35 -17.77 12.32 11.61
N SER A 36 -18.73 12.83 12.41
CA SER A 36 -19.18 12.21 13.66
C SER A 36 -19.79 10.82 13.43
N ASN A 37 -20.35 10.57 12.25
CA ASN A 37 -21.02 9.30 11.94
C ASN A 37 -20.04 8.17 11.61
N CYS A 38 -19.01 8.40 10.77
CA CYS A 38 -18.13 7.32 10.31
C CYS A 38 -16.65 7.52 10.67
N GLY A 39 -16.23 8.67 11.16
CA GLY A 39 -14.84 8.98 11.48
C GLY A 39 -13.96 9.26 10.24
N PHE A 40 -14.54 9.46 9.05
CA PHE A 40 -13.80 10.03 7.93
C PHE A 40 -13.41 11.46 8.26
N SER A 41 -12.13 11.77 8.11
CA SER A 41 -11.64 13.11 8.46
C SER A 41 -10.76 13.64 7.32
N PHE A 42 -10.71 14.96 7.19
CA PHE A 42 -9.97 15.64 6.13
C PHE A 42 -9.62 17.07 6.56
N LEU A 43 -8.63 17.65 5.90
CA LEU A 43 -8.26 19.04 6.13
C LEU A 43 -9.43 19.98 5.76
N ALA A 44 -9.73 20.93 6.63
CA ALA A 44 -10.80 21.90 6.39
C ALA A 44 -10.49 22.83 5.20
N THR A 45 -9.21 23.13 4.98
CA THR A 45 -8.69 23.86 3.83
C THR A 45 -8.02 22.85 2.91
N ASP A 46 -8.60 22.59 1.74
CA ASP A 46 -8.04 21.67 0.75
C ASP A 46 -6.94 22.40 -0.05
N PRO A 47 -5.71 21.96 -0.06
CA PRO A 47 -4.65 22.59 -0.86
C PRO A 47 -4.97 22.45 -2.35
N THR A 48 -4.48 23.38 -3.17
CA THR A 48 -4.62 23.31 -4.62
C THR A 48 -3.76 22.18 -5.21
N SER A 49 -4.08 21.72 -6.43
CA SER A 49 -3.26 20.73 -7.13
C SER A 49 -1.82 21.19 -7.24
N ASP A 50 -1.60 22.45 -7.66
CA ASP A 50 -0.25 23.02 -7.82
C ASP A 50 0.55 23.04 -6.52
N GLN A 51 -0.12 23.32 -5.37
CA GLN A 51 0.54 23.26 -4.07
C GLN A 51 0.99 21.85 -3.71
N ILE A 52 0.14 20.84 -3.98
CA ILE A 52 0.45 19.43 -3.74
C ILE A 52 1.55 18.95 -4.67
N ASP A 53 1.47 19.24 -5.95
CA ASP A 53 2.49 18.85 -6.94
C ASP A 53 3.85 19.45 -6.59
N ASN A 54 3.89 20.74 -6.26
CA ASN A 54 5.11 21.40 -5.80
C ASN A 54 5.68 20.77 -4.53
N PHE A 55 4.82 20.44 -3.56
CA PHE A 55 5.26 19.80 -2.32
C PHE A 55 5.90 18.43 -2.60
N TYR A 56 5.25 17.55 -3.38
CA TYR A 56 5.80 16.23 -3.66
C TYR A 56 7.02 16.23 -4.57
N THR A 57 7.13 17.20 -5.47
CA THR A 57 8.31 17.31 -6.36
C THR A 57 9.51 17.98 -5.69
N SER A 58 9.31 18.92 -4.76
CA SER A 58 10.39 19.71 -4.15
C SER A 58 10.69 19.35 -2.69
N ASP A 59 9.68 19.37 -1.82
CA ASP A 59 9.89 19.35 -0.36
C ASP A 59 9.79 17.95 0.26
N TYR A 60 8.87 17.12 -0.21
CA TYR A 60 8.62 15.81 0.36
C TYR A 60 9.86 14.90 0.35
N ARG A 61 10.60 14.90 -0.75
CA ARG A 61 11.79 14.06 -0.92
C ARG A 61 13.11 14.84 -0.81
N LYS A 62 13.06 16.06 -0.31
CA LYS A 62 14.24 16.91 -0.12
C LYS A 62 15.26 16.20 0.77
N LYS A 63 16.54 16.37 0.43
CA LYS A 63 17.63 15.86 1.26
C LYS A 63 17.52 16.39 2.70
N GLY A 64 17.41 15.47 3.66
CA GLY A 64 17.22 15.81 5.07
C GLY A 64 15.77 15.67 5.55
N SER A 65 14.78 15.48 4.67
CA SER A 65 13.43 15.09 5.07
C SER A 65 13.40 13.63 5.53
N ALA A 66 12.44 13.27 6.38
CA ALA A 66 12.20 11.88 6.81
C ALA A 66 11.88 10.95 5.62
N TYR A 67 11.43 11.51 4.50
CA TYR A 67 11.01 10.80 3.29
C TYR A 67 12.02 10.89 2.14
N HIS A 68 13.24 11.38 2.43
CA HIS A 68 14.31 11.42 1.44
C HIS A 68 14.66 10.02 0.93
N LEU A 69 14.66 9.84 -0.40
CA LEU A 69 15.07 8.60 -1.03
C LEU A 69 16.56 8.65 -1.38
N ASP A 70 17.35 7.87 -0.67
CA ASP A 70 18.75 7.62 -1.03
C ASP A 70 18.83 6.35 -1.88
N PHE A 71 18.65 6.49 -3.19
CA PHE A 71 18.67 5.36 -4.13
C PHE A 71 19.97 4.56 -4.08
N GLY A 72 21.09 5.16 -3.68
CA GLY A 72 22.35 4.44 -3.45
C GLY A 72 22.30 3.45 -2.29
N LYS A 73 21.47 3.72 -1.29
CA LYS A 73 21.24 2.83 -0.13
C LYS A 73 20.11 1.82 -0.37
N ILE A 74 19.07 2.23 -1.12
CA ILE A 74 17.90 1.40 -1.42
C ILE A 74 18.28 0.23 -2.34
N GLY A 75 19.14 0.43 -3.33
CA GLY A 75 19.54 -0.58 -4.32
C GLY A 75 20.23 -1.83 -3.74
N ARG A 76 20.44 -1.86 -2.45
CA ARG A 76 20.92 -3.04 -1.74
C ARG A 76 19.76 -3.63 -0.95
N LEU A 77 18.98 -4.53 -1.53
CA LEU A 77 18.00 -5.38 -0.85
C LEU A 77 18.67 -6.19 0.28
N LYS A 78 19.19 -5.50 1.28
CA LYS A 78 19.75 -6.13 2.46
C LYS A 78 18.70 -6.57 3.46
N ASN A 79 17.48 -6.00 3.37
CA ASN A 79 16.42 -6.27 4.32
C ASN A 79 15.10 -6.45 3.56
N LEU A 80 14.39 -7.54 3.85
CA LEU A 80 12.99 -7.68 3.49
C LEU A 80 12.19 -6.58 4.21
N ASP A 81 11.28 -5.93 3.51
CA ASP A 81 10.36 -4.99 4.12
C ASP A 81 9.19 -5.75 4.76
N PRO A 82 9.01 -5.70 6.08
CA PRO A 82 7.97 -6.48 6.75
C PRO A 82 6.56 -5.99 6.40
N ARG A 83 6.38 -4.69 6.08
CA ARG A 83 5.08 -4.14 5.68
C ARG A 83 4.69 -4.63 4.29
N ALA A 84 5.56 -4.44 3.30
CA ALA A 84 5.31 -4.90 1.94
C ALA A 84 5.11 -6.43 1.89
N PHE A 85 5.89 -7.19 2.68
CA PHE A 85 5.69 -8.63 2.85
C PHE A 85 4.29 -8.95 3.38
N ALA A 86 3.87 -8.33 4.48
CA ALA A 86 2.58 -8.57 5.11
C ALA A 86 1.39 -8.21 4.21
N GLN A 87 1.49 -7.10 3.49
CA GLN A 87 0.47 -6.64 2.54
C GLN A 87 0.27 -7.65 1.41
N LEU A 88 1.35 -8.00 0.72
CA LEU A 88 1.29 -8.94 -0.40
C LEU A 88 0.92 -10.35 0.04
N ALA A 89 1.49 -10.85 1.13
CA ALA A 89 1.16 -12.15 1.68
C ALA A 89 -0.33 -12.26 2.06
N THR A 90 -0.92 -11.19 2.61
CA THR A 90 -2.37 -11.13 2.85
C THR A 90 -3.13 -11.15 1.52
N GLY A 91 -2.73 -10.32 0.55
CA GLY A 91 -3.44 -10.16 -0.73
C GLY A 91 -3.47 -11.43 -1.56
N ILE A 92 -2.34 -12.12 -1.69
CA ILE A 92 -2.24 -13.33 -2.53
C ILE A 92 -3.13 -14.49 -2.05
N SER A 93 -3.60 -14.44 -0.80
CA SER A 93 -4.56 -15.46 -0.31
C SER A 93 -5.97 -15.30 -0.90
N PHE A 94 -6.27 -14.15 -1.52
CA PHE A 94 -7.57 -13.81 -2.09
C PHE A 94 -7.60 -13.82 -3.63
N VAL A 95 -6.47 -14.06 -4.27
CA VAL A 95 -6.34 -14.00 -5.73
C VAL A 95 -5.53 -15.18 -6.28
N ASP A 96 -5.92 -15.67 -7.46
CA ASP A 96 -5.12 -16.66 -8.22
C ASP A 96 -4.19 -15.91 -9.17
N PHE A 97 -3.03 -15.50 -8.65
CA PHE A 97 -2.01 -14.81 -9.44
C PHE A 97 -1.22 -15.82 -10.29
N LYS A 98 -1.22 -15.62 -11.59
CA LYS A 98 -0.54 -16.48 -12.55
C LYS A 98 0.77 -15.86 -13.04
N PRO A 99 1.70 -16.67 -13.62
CA PRO A 99 2.88 -16.12 -14.28
C PRO A 99 2.47 -15.08 -15.34
N PHE A 100 3.18 -13.95 -15.32
CA PHE A 100 2.96 -12.79 -16.19
C PHE A 100 1.68 -11.98 -15.93
N ASP A 101 0.93 -12.27 -14.88
CA ASP A 101 -0.08 -11.33 -14.42
C ASP A 101 0.55 -9.99 -14.00
N ALA A 102 -0.22 -8.92 -14.11
CA ALA A 102 0.25 -7.58 -13.82
C ALA A 102 0.01 -7.20 -12.35
N PHE A 103 1.04 -6.68 -11.72
CA PHE A 103 1.04 -6.05 -10.40
C PHE A 103 1.27 -4.56 -10.57
N LEU A 104 0.44 -3.73 -9.95
CA LEU A 104 0.58 -2.26 -9.91
C LEU A 104 0.76 -1.78 -8.49
N ASP A 105 1.75 -0.91 -8.26
CA ASP A 105 1.88 -0.13 -7.03
C ASP A 105 1.61 1.36 -7.30
N LEU A 106 0.68 1.93 -6.56
CA LEU A 106 0.33 3.35 -6.62
C LEU A 106 1.09 4.10 -5.52
N GLY A 107 2.25 4.63 -5.88
CA GLY A 107 3.20 5.27 -4.97
C GLY A 107 4.22 4.30 -4.37
N PRO A 108 5.11 3.69 -5.19
CA PRO A 108 6.03 2.64 -4.75
C PRO A 108 7.05 3.04 -3.69
N GLY A 109 7.25 4.33 -3.46
CA GLY A 109 8.15 4.84 -2.43
C GLY A 109 9.58 4.33 -2.59
N ASN A 110 10.03 3.46 -1.71
CA ASN A 110 11.36 2.85 -1.79
C ASN A 110 11.45 1.66 -2.76
N GLY A 111 10.36 1.28 -3.43
CA GLY A 111 10.29 0.10 -4.30
C GLY A 111 10.29 -1.23 -3.56
N ASN A 112 10.06 -1.22 -2.25
CA ASN A 112 10.05 -2.43 -1.42
C ASN A 112 8.94 -3.42 -1.85
N SER A 113 7.81 -2.90 -2.32
CA SER A 113 6.71 -3.69 -2.87
C SER A 113 7.11 -4.46 -4.13
N PHE A 114 7.90 -3.86 -5.02
CA PHE A 114 8.41 -4.53 -6.22
C PHE A 114 9.36 -5.68 -5.85
N ALA A 115 10.21 -5.46 -4.84
CA ALA A 115 11.08 -6.50 -4.34
C ALA A 115 10.29 -7.68 -3.79
N MET A 116 9.25 -7.38 -2.99
CA MET A 116 8.38 -8.41 -2.40
C MET A 116 7.48 -9.07 -3.45
N ALA A 117 6.98 -8.34 -4.44
CA ALA A 117 6.23 -8.90 -5.55
C ALA A 117 7.07 -9.90 -6.35
N ASN A 118 8.32 -9.56 -6.67
CA ASN A 118 9.26 -10.48 -7.32
C ASN A 118 9.57 -11.73 -6.50
N LEU A 119 9.49 -11.63 -5.16
CA LEU A 119 9.75 -12.75 -4.26
C LEU A 119 8.52 -13.67 -4.13
N LEU A 120 7.32 -13.07 -3.97
CA LEU A 120 6.11 -13.79 -3.57
C LEU A 120 5.21 -14.17 -4.75
N LEU A 121 5.25 -13.43 -5.87
CA LEU A 121 4.40 -13.66 -7.03
C LEU A 121 5.15 -14.42 -8.13
N PRO A 122 4.49 -15.31 -8.86
CA PRO A 122 5.12 -16.08 -9.92
C PRO A 122 5.38 -15.19 -11.15
N ASN A 123 6.63 -14.74 -11.31
CA ASN A 123 7.10 -13.95 -12.47
C ASN A 123 6.17 -12.77 -12.85
N PRO A 124 5.92 -11.81 -11.94
CA PRO A 124 4.98 -10.73 -12.18
C PRO A 124 5.49 -9.74 -13.22
N ARG A 125 4.58 -9.13 -13.98
CA ARG A 125 4.87 -7.88 -14.70
C ARG A 125 4.63 -6.73 -13.73
N LEU A 126 5.68 -5.96 -13.44
CA LEU A 126 5.65 -4.90 -12.45
C LEU A 126 5.36 -3.55 -13.09
N TYR A 127 4.43 -2.82 -12.49
CA TYR A 127 4.03 -1.48 -12.88
C TYR A 127 3.93 -0.57 -11.67
N GLY A 128 4.19 0.73 -11.86
CA GLY A 128 4.05 1.75 -10.82
C GLY A 128 3.46 3.05 -11.33
N VAL A 129 2.90 3.84 -10.42
CA VAL A 129 2.63 5.26 -10.64
C VAL A 129 3.52 6.05 -9.71
N GLU A 130 4.37 6.90 -10.26
CA GLU A 130 5.34 7.71 -9.53
C GLU A 130 5.63 9.00 -10.30
N LEU A 131 5.74 10.13 -9.59
CA LEU A 131 6.01 11.44 -10.19
C LEU A 131 7.51 11.74 -10.29
N ASN A 132 8.32 11.14 -9.44
CA ASN A 132 9.75 11.41 -9.38
C ASN A 132 10.52 10.59 -10.43
N SER A 133 11.12 11.27 -11.41
CA SER A 133 11.86 10.62 -12.51
C SER A 133 13.04 9.77 -12.03
N GLY A 134 13.78 10.21 -11.03
CA GLY A 134 14.90 9.44 -10.46
C GLY A 134 14.44 8.14 -9.80
N ALA A 135 13.23 8.13 -9.21
CA ALA A 135 12.62 6.93 -8.69
C ALA A 135 12.19 5.98 -9.82
N ILE A 136 11.62 6.51 -10.88
CA ILE A 136 11.21 5.73 -12.07
C ILE A 136 12.42 5.02 -12.67
N ASP A 137 13.51 5.73 -12.90
CA ASP A 137 14.76 5.17 -13.43
C ASP A 137 15.30 4.06 -12.51
N PHE A 138 15.26 4.29 -11.19
CA PHE A 138 15.69 3.31 -10.21
C PHE A 138 14.83 2.04 -10.25
N TYR A 139 13.49 2.14 -10.32
CA TYR A 139 12.60 0.98 -10.38
C TYR A 139 12.77 0.21 -11.68
N HIS A 140 12.95 0.91 -12.79
CA HIS A 140 13.24 0.27 -14.07
C HIS A 140 14.55 -0.52 -14.02
N ALA A 141 15.62 0.10 -13.57
CA ALA A 141 16.96 -0.51 -13.52
C ALA A 141 17.05 -1.71 -12.57
N ASN A 142 16.36 -1.66 -11.43
CA ASN A 142 16.52 -2.67 -10.37
C ASN A 142 15.44 -3.76 -10.36
N TYR A 143 14.21 -3.45 -10.81
CA TYR A 143 13.07 -4.37 -10.76
C TYR A 143 12.47 -4.65 -12.13
N ASN A 144 12.93 -4.00 -13.18
CA ASN A 144 12.31 -4.03 -14.51
C ASN A 144 10.82 -3.62 -14.46
N ALA A 145 10.52 -2.63 -13.59
CA ALA A 145 9.17 -2.11 -13.43
C ALA A 145 8.91 -1.00 -14.47
N ASN A 146 7.72 -1.04 -15.08
CA ASN A 146 7.25 0.00 -15.97
C ASN A 146 6.43 1.03 -15.18
N CYS A 147 6.89 2.27 -15.09
CA CYS A 147 6.22 3.30 -14.33
C CYS A 147 5.56 4.34 -15.23
N PHE A 148 4.43 4.85 -14.74
CA PHE A 148 3.63 5.90 -15.36
C PHE A 148 3.56 7.11 -14.43
N GLU A 149 3.35 8.28 -15.01
CA GLU A 149 3.21 9.52 -14.24
C GLU A 149 1.83 9.62 -13.57
N ASN A 150 0.79 9.00 -14.17
CA ASN A 150 -0.58 9.06 -13.68
C ASN A 150 -1.41 7.85 -14.14
N LEU A 151 -2.62 7.72 -13.57
CA LEU A 151 -3.56 6.64 -13.91
C LEU A 151 -4.21 6.81 -15.29
N GLU A 152 -4.38 8.02 -15.77
CA GLU A 152 -4.98 8.31 -17.07
C GLU A 152 -4.20 7.65 -18.20
N LYS A 153 -2.87 7.69 -18.12
CA LYS A 153 -2.00 7.04 -19.11
C LYS A 153 -2.15 5.51 -19.08
N ILE A 154 -2.26 4.92 -17.90
CA ILE A 154 -2.54 3.47 -17.74
C ILE A 154 -3.90 3.11 -18.38
N ILE A 155 -4.93 3.91 -18.11
CA ILE A 155 -6.29 3.71 -18.64
C ILE A 155 -6.30 3.83 -20.15
N SER A 156 -5.61 4.85 -20.72
CA SER A 156 -5.53 5.05 -22.16
C SER A 156 -4.84 3.89 -22.90
N GLU A 157 -3.95 3.18 -22.22
CA GLU A 157 -3.29 1.97 -22.75
C GLU A 157 -4.11 0.69 -22.53
N GLY A 158 -5.30 0.78 -21.94
CA GLY A 158 -6.19 -0.36 -21.68
C GLY A 158 -5.59 -1.44 -20.78
N LYS A 159 -4.66 -1.08 -19.89
CA LYS A 159 -4.00 -2.04 -19.00
C LYS A 159 -4.90 -2.43 -17.85
N LEU A 160 -4.95 -3.72 -17.55
CA LEU A 160 -5.66 -4.29 -16.40
C LEU A 160 -4.67 -4.99 -15.46
N PHE A 161 -4.94 -4.89 -14.16
CA PHE A 161 -4.07 -5.40 -13.12
C PHE A 161 -4.75 -6.47 -12.27
N LYS A 162 -4.02 -7.54 -12.04
CA LYS A 162 -4.45 -8.64 -11.18
C LYS A 162 -4.35 -8.30 -9.69
N VAL A 163 -3.33 -7.53 -9.35
CA VAL A 163 -3.12 -6.99 -8.00
C VAL A 163 -2.74 -5.53 -8.12
N ILE A 164 -3.49 -4.68 -7.42
CA ILE A 164 -3.18 -3.26 -7.22
C ILE A 164 -2.84 -3.07 -5.74
N LEU A 165 -1.78 -2.33 -5.44
CA LEU A 165 -1.37 -1.96 -4.08
C LEU A 165 -1.44 -0.44 -3.90
N LEU A 166 -2.11 -0.01 -2.83
CA LEU A 166 -2.04 1.34 -2.26
C LEU A 166 -1.50 1.21 -0.84
N SER A 167 -0.23 1.47 -0.67
CA SER A 167 0.44 1.38 0.62
C SER A 167 0.80 2.77 1.14
N HIS A 168 0.00 3.30 2.04
CA HIS A 168 0.17 4.67 2.55
C HIS A 168 0.26 5.71 1.43
N SER A 169 -0.71 5.68 0.52
CA SER A 169 -0.82 6.61 -0.60
C SER A 169 -2.22 7.24 -0.73
N LEU A 170 -3.27 6.55 -0.29
CA LEU A 170 -4.65 7.05 -0.38
C LEU A 170 -4.88 8.29 0.49
N GLU A 171 -4.23 8.38 1.64
CA GLU A 171 -4.30 9.50 2.58
C GLU A 171 -3.68 10.80 2.05
N HIS A 172 -2.93 10.71 0.95
CA HIS A 172 -2.31 11.85 0.29
C HIS A 172 -3.13 12.41 -0.88
N ILE A 173 -4.24 11.76 -1.24
CA ILE A 173 -5.14 12.24 -2.30
C ILE A 173 -5.95 13.42 -1.75
N ARG A 174 -6.12 14.48 -2.56
CA ARG A 174 -6.99 15.60 -2.23
C ARG A 174 -8.44 15.12 -2.06
N LYS A 175 -9.14 15.71 -1.12
CA LYS A 175 -10.54 15.36 -0.84
C LYS A 175 -11.42 15.43 -2.09
N ASP A 176 -11.26 16.48 -2.90
CA ASP A 176 -12.08 16.69 -4.09
C ASP A 176 -11.78 15.69 -5.21
N ASP A 177 -10.56 15.14 -5.26
CA ASP A 177 -10.14 14.16 -6.25
C ASP A 177 -10.40 12.71 -5.84
N LEU A 178 -10.74 12.46 -4.56
CA LEU A 178 -10.81 11.11 -3.98
C LEU A 178 -11.77 10.18 -4.75
N ILE A 179 -12.99 10.63 -5.03
CA ILE A 179 -14.00 9.80 -5.70
C ILE A 179 -13.61 9.53 -7.15
N TYR A 180 -13.04 10.53 -7.83
CA TYR A 180 -12.50 10.36 -9.16
C TYR A 180 -11.37 9.33 -9.19
N PHE A 181 -10.39 9.45 -8.28
CA PHE A 181 -9.29 8.51 -8.12
C PHE A 181 -9.78 7.06 -7.90
N ILE A 182 -10.75 6.87 -6.99
CA ILE A 182 -11.34 5.54 -6.75
C ILE A 182 -12.03 4.99 -8.01
N SER A 183 -12.71 5.86 -8.79
CA SER A 183 -13.33 5.47 -10.05
C SER A 183 -12.30 5.00 -11.09
N GLN A 184 -11.11 5.57 -11.08
CA GLN A 184 -9.99 5.17 -11.94
C GLN A 184 -9.47 3.78 -11.59
N ILE A 185 -9.33 3.47 -10.29
CA ILE A 185 -8.94 2.12 -9.83
C ILE A 185 -9.91 1.08 -10.38
N ARG A 186 -11.21 1.39 -10.40
CA ARG A 186 -12.23 0.47 -10.93
C ARG A 186 -12.07 0.16 -12.42
N LYS A 187 -11.52 1.09 -13.20
CA LYS A 187 -11.30 0.91 -14.64
C LYS A 187 -10.08 0.03 -14.95
N ILE A 188 -9.13 -0.07 -14.01
CA ILE A 188 -7.85 -0.76 -14.23
C ILE A 188 -7.71 -2.08 -13.47
N ILE A 189 -8.61 -2.39 -12.54
CA ILE A 189 -8.64 -3.69 -11.87
C ILE A 189 -9.23 -4.75 -12.79
N SER A 190 -8.57 -5.92 -12.92
CA SER A 190 -9.12 -7.03 -13.71
C SER A 190 -10.36 -7.63 -13.04
N GLU A 191 -11.21 -8.33 -13.79
CA GLU A 191 -12.47 -8.89 -13.30
C GLU A 191 -12.29 -9.77 -12.05
N ASP A 192 -11.23 -10.56 -12.01
CA ASP A 192 -10.86 -11.43 -10.90
C ASP A 192 -9.65 -10.89 -10.11
N GLY A 193 -9.37 -9.59 -10.25
CA GLY A 193 -8.31 -8.88 -9.57
C GLY A 193 -8.72 -8.40 -8.18
N ILE A 194 -7.69 -7.97 -7.43
CA ILE A 194 -7.85 -7.36 -6.10
C ILE A 194 -7.09 -6.05 -6.01
N CYS A 195 -7.58 -5.16 -5.14
CA CYS A 195 -6.81 -4.02 -4.69
C CYS A 195 -6.55 -4.15 -3.18
N ILE A 196 -5.29 -4.07 -2.79
CA ILE A 196 -4.80 -4.07 -1.40
C ILE A 196 -4.60 -2.62 -1.00
N ILE A 197 -5.27 -2.18 0.05
CA ILE A 197 -5.21 -0.81 0.56
C ILE A 197 -4.73 -0.87 2.00
N GLU A 198 -3.69 -0.13 2.33
CA GLU A 198 -3.26 0.09 3.70
C GLU A 198 -3.10 1.59 3.95
N VAL A 199 -3.76 2.07 4.99
CA VAL A 199 -3.72 3.46 5.44
C VAL A 199 -3.53 3.52 6.95
N PRO A 200 -3.07 4.64 7.52
CA PRO A 200 -3.08 4.87 8.97
C PRO A 200 -4.48 4.73 9.55
N ASN A 201 -4.57 4.28 10.79
CA ASN A 201 -5.83 4.20 11.52
C ASN A 201 -6.01 5.47 12.36
N ASP A 202 -6.61 6.47 11.76
CA ASP A 202 -6.78 7.80 12.32
C ASP A 202 -8.26 8.10 12.62
N ASP A 203 -8.91 7.26 13.43
CA ASP A 203 -10.28 7.49 13.90
C ASP A 203 -10.30 8.57 15.00
N PHE A 204 -10.25 9.85 14.61
CA PHE A 204 -10.22 10.99 15.53
C PHE A 204 -11.49 11.17 16.36
N ARG A 205 -12.53 10.36 16.20
CA ARG A 205 -13.63 10.27 17.19
C ARG A 205 -13.12 9.74 18.53
N LYS A 206 -11.97 9.07 18.53
CA LYS A 206 -11.28 8.57 19.73
C LYS A 206 -10.34 9.65 20.26
N LYS A 207 -10.64 10.17 21.44
CA LYS A 207 -9.89 11.28 22.05
C LYS A 207 -8.40 11.00 22.26
N GLU A 208 -8.01 9.73 22.49
CA GLU A 208 -6.61 9.34 22.62
C GLU A 208 -5.78 9.61 21.36
N LEU A 209 -6.43 9.73 20.20
CA LEU A 209 -5.75 10.04 18.95
C LEU A 209 -5.54 11.54 18.73
N HIS A 210 -6.27 12.41 19.47
CA HIS A 210 -6.11 13.88 19.36
C HIS A 210 -4.71 14.35 19.76
N ALA A 211 -4.02 13.62 20.64
CA ALA A 211 -2.67 13.95 21.08
C ALA A 211 -1.58 13.45 20.12
N ARG A 212 -1.92 12.69 19.09
CA ARG A 212 -0.95 12.28 18.08
C ARG A 212 -0.52 13.50 17.27
N SER A 213 0.73 13.89 17.43
CA SER A 213 1.40 14.73 16.44
C SER A 213 1.48 13.89 15.18
N ASN A 214 0.78 14.27 14.15
CA ASN A 214 0.93 13.62 12.86
C ASN A 214 2.16 14.21 12.18
N ASP A 215 3.20 13.41 12.11
CA ASP A 215 4.46 13.76 11.48
C ASP A 215 4.42 13.50 9.96
N SER A 216 3.25 13.19 9.40
CA SER A 216 3.08 12.83 8.00
C SER A 216 2.17 13.83 7.27
N PRO A 217 2.44 14.15 6.01
CA PRO A 217 1.70 15.12 5.23
C PRO A 217 0.37 14.54 4.72
N HIS A 218 -0.51 14.10 5.63
CA HIS A 218 -1.79 13.51 5.27
C HIS A 218 -2.85 14.59 5.05
N LEU A 219 -3.64 14.41 4.00
CA LEU A 219 -4.79 15.25 3.66
C LEU A 219 -6.09 14.60 4.13
N LEU A 220 -6.12 13.27 4.14
CA LEU A 220 -7.26 12.44 4.52
C LEU A 220 -6.89 11.51 5.67
N PHE A 221 -7.87 11.24 6.52
CA PHE A 221 -7.70 10.38 7.69
C PHE A 221 -8.88 9.42 7.77
N PHE A 222 -8.59 8.14 8.00
CA PHE A 222 -9.58 7.09 7.89
C PHE A 222 -9.77 6.34 9.20
N SER A 223 -11.04 6.09 9.55
CA SER A 223 -11.42 4.97 10.39
C SER A 223 -11.66 3.74 9.51
N ALA A 224 -11.63 2.54 10.09
CA ALA A 224 -11.95 1.32 9.35
C ALA A 224 -13.40 1.35 8.80
N GLU A 225 -14.33 1.95 9.54
CA GLU A 225 -15.72 2.12 9.12
C GLU A 225 -15.82 3.06 7.92
N ALA A 226 -15.12 4.20 7.96
CA ALA A 226 -15.09 5.16 6.88
C ALA A 226 -14.51 4.54 5.60
N LEU A 227 -13.38 3.86 5.71
CA LEU A 227 -12.74 3.22 4.56
C LEU A 227 -13.67 2.17 3.92
N ARG A 228 -14.30 1.32 4.71
CA ARG A 228 -15.26 0.33 4.22
C ARG A 228 -16.43 0.97 3.49
N LYS A 229 -17.09 1.98 4.11
CA LYS A 229 -18.25 2.66 3.51
C LYS A 229 -17.88 3.35 2.20
N LEU A 230 -16.74 4.03 2.15
CA LEU A 230 -16.25 4.72 0.97
C LEU A 230 -16.14 3.77 -0.23
N PHE A 231 -15.43 2.66 -0.07
CA PHE A 231 -15.22 1.72 -1.18
C PHE A 231 -16.46 0.91 -1.53
N THR A 232 -17.29 0.51 -0.55
CA THR A 232 -18.57 -0.17 -0.83
C THR A 232 -19.50 0.73 -1.67
N ARG A 233 -19.60 2.02 -1.34
CA ARG A 233 -20.40 2.99 -2.10
C ARG A 233 -19.83 3.28 -3.49
N SER A 234 -18.53 3.14 -3.65
CA SER A 234 -17.84 3.29 -4.94
C SER A 234 -17.94 2.04 -5.82
N GLY A 235 -18.74 1.04 -5.43
CA GLY A 235 -19.00 -0.16 -6.22
C GLY A 235 -17.93 -1.23 -6.11
N PHE A 236 -17.28 -1.36 -4.93
CA PHE A 236 -16.37 -2.45 -4.63
C PHE A 236 -16.94 -3.36 -3.54
N GLU A 237 -16.62 -4.63 -3.62
CA GLU A 237 -16.82 -5.59 -2.54
C GLU A 237 -15.59 -5.58 -1.63
N VAL A 238 -15.81 -5.39 -0.33
CA VAL A 238 -14.76 -5.47 0.69
C VAL A 238 -14.68 -6.92 1.17
N ILE A 239 -13.62 -7.63 0.77
CA ILE A 239 -13.42 -9.05 1.09
C ILE A 239 -12.54 -9.28 2.32
N TYR A 240 -11.80 -8.26 2.74
CA TYR A 240 -10.98 -8.27 3.96
C TYR A 240 -10.88 -6.87 4.52
N LEU A 241 -11.00 -6.74 5.85
CA LEU A 241 -10.78 -5.48 6.56
C LEU A 241 -10.31 -5.78 7.99
N LYS A 242 -9.15 -5.30 8.36
CA LYS A 242 -8.63 -5.38 9.74
C LYS A 242 -7.85 -4.14 10.12
N VAL A 243 -7.96 -3.79 11.41
CA VAL A 243 -7.05 -2.86 12.07
C VAL A 243 -5.89 -3.67 12.63
N LEU A 244 -4.69 -3.31 12.25
CA LEU A 244 -3.46 -4.07 12.51
C LEU A 244 -2.41 -3.16 13.13
N GLY A 245 -1.49 -3.74 13.88
CA GLY A 245 -0.27 -3.08 14.31
C GLY A 245 0.82 -3.10 13.22
N ASN A 246 1.98 -2.59 13.56
CA ASN A 246 3.12 -2.54 12.66
C ASN A 246 3.78 -3.91 12.55
N PRO A 247 3.98 -4.42 11.33
CA PRO A 247 4.68 -5.66 11.11
C PRO A 247 6.19 -5.48 11.33
N ARG A 248 6.83 -6.47 11.95
CA ARG A 248 8.28 -6.48 12.25
C ARG A 248 8.86 -7.87 12.07
N PHE A 249 10.15 -7.94 11.73
CA PHE A 249 10.95 -9.15 11.89
C PHE A 249 11.77 -9.04 13.17
N TYR A 250 11.70 -10.02 14.06
CA TYR A 250 12.48 -10.06 15.32
C TYR A 250 13.99 -10.15 15.06
N ASN A 251 14.38 -11.03 14.15
CA ASN A 251 15.75 -11.11 13.68
C ASN A 251 15.75 -10.65 12.24
N LYS A 252 16.48 -9.59 11.91
CA LYS A 252 16.66 -9.22 10.50
C LYS A 252 17.19 -10.44 9.78
N PRO A 253 16.45 -11.11 8.91
CA PRO A 253 16.96 -12.26 8.21
C PRO A 253 18.18 -11.80 7.44
N ASN A 254 19.33 -12.32 7.80
CA ASN A 254 20.59 -12.00 7.15
C ASN A 254 20.63 -12.80 5.85
N PHE A 255 19.81 -12.40 4.89
CA PHE A 255 20.02 -12.84 3.52
C PHE A 255 21.30 -12.14 3.07
N GLY A 256 22.37 -12.88 3.05
CA GLY A 256 23.58 -12.45 2.37
C GLY A 256 23.22 -11.86 1.01
N PRO A 257 24.08 -11.14 0.31
CA PRO A 257 23.74 -10.52 -0.95
C PRO A 257 23.01 -11.56 -1.78
N ILE A 258 21.72 -11.30 -2.07
CA ILE A 258 20.96 -12.13 -3.02
C ILE A 258 21.69 -11.89 -4.33
N GLU A 259 22.70 -12.72 -4.56
CA GLU A 259 23.42 -12.68 -5.81
C GLU A 259 22.39 -12.83 -6.91
N LYS A 260 22.48 -12.02 -7.95
CA LYS A 260 21.64 -12.12 -9.17
C LYS A 260 21.54 -13.57 -9.65
N ASN A 261 22.55 -14.38 -9.35
CA ASN A 261 22.62 -15.82 -9.59
C ASN A 261 21.59 -16.66 -8.81
N ILE A 262 21.16 -16.28 -7.60
CA ILE A 262 20.16 -17.06 -6.84
C ILE A 262 18.77 -16.81 -7.44
N VAL A 263 18.45 -15.59 -7.78
CA VAL A 263 17.17 -15.25 -8.47
C VAL A 263 17.11 -15.94 -9.83
N GLN A 264 18.21 -15.98 -10.58
CA GLN A 264 18.28 -16.72 -11.85
C GLN A 264 18.27 -18.24 -11.65
N LYS A 265 18.93 -18.78 -10.63
CA LYS A 265 18.91 -20.21 -10.30
C LYS A 265 17.54 -20.66 -9.79
N VAL A 266 16.87 -19.83 -8.97
CA VAL A 266 15.48 -20.10 -8.55
C VAL A 266 14.53 -19.98 -9.75
N LYS A 267 14.69 -18.97 -10.63
CA LYS A 267 13.92 -18.89 -11.89
C LYS A 267 14.14 -20.10 -12.79
N ALA A 268 15.36 -20.58 -12.94
CA ALA A 268 15.67 -21.78 -13.72
C ALA A 268 15.11 -23.07 -13.08
N ALA A 269 15.21 -23.22 -11.75
CA ALA A 269 14.66 -24.36 -11.03
C ALA A 269 13.11 -24.39 -11.07
N VAL A 270 12.46 -23.21 -11.04
CA VAL A 270 11.00 -23.06 -11.16
C VAL A 270 10.49 -23.42 -12.55
N LEU A 271 11.25 -23.10 -13.59
CA LEU A 271 10.90 -23.42 -14.98
C LEU A 271 11.04 -24.93 -15.33
N TYR A 272 11.91 -25.65 -14.63
CA TYR A 272 12.25 -27.02 -14.98
C TYR A 272 11.61 -28.14 -14.14
N SER A 273 10.96 -27.81 -12.99
CA SER A 273 10.40 -28.86 -12.13
C SER A 273 8.87 -28.81 -12.04
N GLY A 274 8.21 -29.80 -12.66
CA GLY A 274 6.80 -30.13 -12.44
C GLY A 274 6.45 -30.44 -10.96
N ILE A 275 7.47 -30.62 -10.11
CA ILE A 275 7.42 -30.81 -8.68
C ILE A 275 6.95 -29.55 -7.97
N LEU A 276 7.32 -28.35 -8.46
CA LEU A 276 6.95 -27.08 -7.85
C LEU A 276 5.48 -26.72 -8.08
N LYS A 277 4.88 -27.10 -9.21
CA LYS A 277 3.42 -26.97 -9.41
C LYS A 277 2.63 -27.77 -8.39
N LYS A 278 3.11 -28.97 -8.04
CA LYS A 278 2.50 -29.83 -7.02
C LYS A 278 2.73 -29.27 -5.61
N PHE A 279 3.88 -28.68 -5.38
CA PHE A 279 4.28 -28.03 -4.15
C PHE A 279 3.45 -26.74 -3.88
N LEU A 280 3.32 -25.85 -4.86
CA LEU A 280 2.50 -24.64 -4.77
C LEU A 280 1.00 -24.95 -4.63
N LYS A 281 0.51 -26.02 -5.27
CA LYS A 281 -0.88 -26.48 -5.12
C LYS A 281 -1.15 -27.05 -3.72
N ASN A 282 -0.17 -27.71 -3.11
CA ASN A 282 -0.27 -28.20 -1.72
C ASN A 282 -0.11 -27.06 -0.69
N LEU A 283 0.71 -26.07 -0.98
CA LEU A 283 0.82 -24.82 -0.25
C LEU A 283 -0.53 -24.11 -0.17
N ARG A 284 -1.18 -23.91 -1.32
CA ARG A 284 -2.49 -23.25 -1.41
C ARG A 284 -3.57 -23.95 -0.58
N ARG A 285 -3.58 -25.29 -0.55
CA ARG A 285 -4.61 -26.08 0.19
C ARG A 285 -4.42 -26.05 1.71
N ARG A 286 -3.19 -25.83 2.21
CA ARG A 286 -2.88 -25.67 3.64
C ARG A 286 -3.00 -24.23 4.12
N PHE A 287 -2.83 -23.27 3.22
CA PHE A 287 -2.95 -21.83 3.48
C PHE A 287 -4.36 -21.40 3.86
N LEU A 288 -5.39 -22.03 3.29
CA LEU A 288 -6.78 -21.61 3.41
C LEU A 288 -7.43 -21.99 4.75
N HIS A 289 -6.79 -22.77 5.62
CA HIS A 289 -7.47 -23.32 6.80
C HIS A 289 -7.17 -22.66 8.14
N ARG A 290 -6.30 -21.62 8.22
CA ARG A 290 -5.97 -20.99 9.49
C ARG A 290 -5.74 -19.48 9.41
N VAL A 291 -6.74 -18.73 9.01
CA VAL A 291 -6.68 -17.26 9.12
C VAL A 291 -7.74 -16.80 10.12
N SER A 292 -7.44 -16.90 11.38
CA SER A 292 -8.19 -16.22 12.44
C SER A 292 -7.22 -15.29 13.18
N GLY A 293 -7.21 -14.03 12.78
CA GLY A 293 -6.66 -12.94 13.60
C GLY A 293 -5.23 -12.49 13.32
N PHE A 294 -4.35 -13.34 12.81
CA PHE A 294 -2.96 -13.02 12.46
C PHE A 294 -2.64 -13.49 11.05
N ILE A 295 -1.59 -12.96 10.45
CA ILE A 295 -1.07 -13.50 9.20
C ILE A 295 -0.51 -14.89 9.52
N GLU A 296 -1.34 -15.90 9.39
CA GLU A 296 -0.87 -17.29 9.41
C GLU A 296 -0.44 -17.66 7.99
N ILE A 297 0.77 -17.27 7.65
CA ILE A 297 1.43 -17.73 6.44
C ILE A 297 2.23 -18.96 6.85
N ASN A 298 1.93 -20.13 6.36
CA ASN A 298 2.76 -21.31 6.57
C ASN A 298 3.17 -21.93 5.24
N PRO A 299 4.26 -21.51 4.66
CA PRO A 299 4.92 -22.17 3.55
C PRO A 299 6.09 -22.99 4.09
N LYS A 300 6.00 -24.30 4.03
CA LYS A 300 7.12 -25.18 4.41
C LYS A 300 8.38 -24.90 3.60
N GLY A 301 9.45 -24.69 4.31
CA GLY A 301 10.82 -24.62 3.81
C GLY A 301 11.43 -23.21 3.86
N PHE A 302 11.20 -22.36 2.89
CA PHE A 302 11.81 -21.02 2.80
C PHE A 302 11.15 -20.01 3.75
N THR A 303 9.88 -20.19 3.99
CA THR A 303 9.04 -19.27 4.78
C THR A 303 8.92 -19.68 6.22
N ASP A 304 9.15 -20.93 6.61
CA ASP A 304 9.10 -21.33 8.02
C ASP A 304 10.10 -20.50 8.85
N ASN A 305 11.31 -20.27 8.36
CA ASN A 305 12.28 -19.41 9.01
C ASN A 305 11.90 -17.93 9.02
N LEU A 306 11.20 -17.43 8.01
CA LEU A 306 10.74 -16.03 7.94
C LEU A 306 9.55 -15.79 8.86
N LEU A 307 8.64 -16.75 8.95
CA LEU A 307 7.43 -16.63 9.77
C LEU A 307 7.70 -16.73 11.26
N HIS A 308 8.64 -17.56 11.67
CA HIS A 308 9.09 -17.58 13.07
C HIS A 308 9.76 -16.27 13.50
N GLN A 309 10.13 -15.42 12.54
CA GLN A 309 10.76 -14.13 12.78
C GLN A 309 9.81 -12.95 12.57
N PHE A 310 8.58 -13.20 12.10
CA PHE A 310 7.60 -12.16 11.78
C PHE A 310 6.59 -12.01 12.92
N THR A 311 6.29 -10.78 13.27
CA THR A 311 5.23 -10.42 14.21
C THR A 311 4.53 -9.15 13.77
N VAL A 312 3.33 -8.96 14.31
CA VAL A 312 2.59 -7.69 14.23
C VAL A 312 2.39 -7.23 15.66
N ASP A 313 2.79 -6.01 15.97
CA ASP A 313 2.58 -5.45 17.30
C ASP A 313 1.10 -5.08 17.54
N ASP A 314 0.75 -4.76 18.78
CA ASP A 314 -0.63 -4.45 19.19
C ASP A 314 -0.99 -2.96 19.03
N SER A 315 -0.19 -2.17 18.32
CA SER A 315 -0.36 -0.71 18.23
C SER A 315 -1.66 -0.28 17.55
N ARG A 316 -2.23 -1.12 16.68
CA ARG A 316 -3.44 -0.82 15.88
C ARG A 316 -3.29 0.43 15.00
N ASP A 317 -2.10 0.66 14.48
CA ASP A 317 -1.76 1.90 13.78
C ASP A 317 -2.21 1.92 12.31
N CYS A 318 -2.51 0.77 11.72
CA CYS A 318 -2.87 0.65 10.32
C CYS A 318 -4.21 -0.03 10.10
N ILE A 319 -4.89 0.34 9.02
CA ILE A 319 -6.06 -0.35 8.49
C ILE A 319 -5.64 -1.01 7.19
N ARG A 320 -5.75 -2.35 7.11
CA ARG A 320 -5.57 -3.08 5.85
C ARG A 320 -6.91 -3.56 5.35
N MET A 321 -7.18 -3.25 4.08
CA MET A 321 -8.39 -3.63 3.38
C MET A 321 -8.04 -4.28 2.04
N ILE A 322 -8.79 -5.28 1.65
CA ILE A 322 -8.72 -5.87 0.31
C ILE A 322 -10.11 -5.78 -0.30
N ILE A 323 -10.13 -5.29 -1.52
CA ILE A 323 -11.35 -5.11 -2.30
C ILE A 323 -11.21 -5.78 -3.66
N ARG A 324 -12.36 -6.07 -4.26
CA ARG A 324 -12.49 -6.43 -5.67
C ARG A 324 -13.66 -5.68 -6.30
N SER A 325 -13.70 -5.60 -7.63
CA SER A 325 -14.87 -5.03 -8.31
C SER A 325 -16.12 -5.83 -7.96
N SER A 326 -17.18 -5.16 -7.52
CA SER A 326 -18.50 -5.81 -7.44
C SER A 326 -19.00 -6.05 -8.85
N LYS A 327 -19.48 -7.26 -9.11
CA LYS A 327 -20.11 -7.62 -10.39
C LYS A 327 -21.36 -6.78 -10.67
#